data_63e1063f6bc56839b29e61a46a54998c
#
_entry.id   63e1063f6bc56839b29e61a46a54998c
#
_cell.length_a   1.000
_cell.length_b   1.000
_cell.length_c   1.000
_cell.angle_alpha   90.00
_cell.angle_beta   90.00
_cell.angle_gamma   90.00
#
_symmetry.space_group_name_H-M   'P 1'
#
loop_
_entity.id
_entity.type
_entity.pdbx_description
1 polymer ?
#
loop_
_entity_poly.entity_id
_entity_poly.type
_entity_poly.pdbx_seq_one_letter_code
_entity_poly.pdbx_strand_id
1 'polypeptide(L)'
;NQGQMVKFLNFVTDDLGVDGITISPGFAYERAPDQEHFIKRSNTKNFFRDLFKAKTFKKWDFSHSGLYLDFLAGNQSYTCTPWGNPTRNIFGWQKPCYLLGEGYVDSFKKLMEETDWEKYGTGNYEKCSDCMAHCGYEASAVSDVFKNPLKAITVALNGPKTDGEMAKEIDLSKSRDPDFVFDSHVQKMMKQIHNQKNKEDKKQDKNRNISRSHAEVGNISVAQ
;
A
#
# COMPACT_ATOMS: atom_id res chain seq x y z
N ASN A 1 -17.22 9.45 4.07
CA ASN A 1 -17.06 9.28 5.53
C ASN A 1 -16.27 10.40 6.21
N GLN A 2 -15.76 11.43 5.48
CA GLN A 2 -14.96 12.52 6.06
C GLN A 2 -15.66 13.20 7.24
N GLY A 3 -16.93 13.58 7.10
CA GLY A 3 -17.71 14.21 8.15
C GLY A 3 -18.02 13.33 9.37
N GLN A 4 -17.73 12.03 9.32
CA GLN A 4 -17.98 11.09 10.41
C GLN A 4 -16.69 10.71 11.17
N MET A 5 -15.51 11.16 10.73
CA MET A 5 -14.24 10.66 11.23
C MET A 5 -14.03 10.96 12.72
N VAL A 6 -14.37 12.17 13.19
CA VAL A 6 -14.27 12.51 14.62
C VAL A 6 -15.16 11.57 15.46
N LYS A 7 -16.40 11.34 15.02
CA LYS A 7 -17.33 10.44 15.70
C LYS A 7 -16.80 9.01 15.73
N PHE A 8 -16.25 8.55 14.61
CA PHE A 8 -15.68 7.22 14.49
C PHE A 8 -14.44 7.04 15.40
N LEU A 9 -13.51 8.01 15.40
CA LEU A 9 -12.32 7.95 16.25
C LEU A 9 -12.69 7.99 17.75
N ASN A 10 -13.68 8.78 18.14
CA ASN A 10 -14.18 8.75 19.52
C ASN A 10 -14.79 7.40 19.87
N PHE A 11 -15.59 6.80 18.98
CA PHE A 11 -16.18 5.48 19.20
C PHE A 11 -15.12 4.40 19.38
N VAL A 12 -14.08 4.35 18.55
CA VAL A 12 -13.03 3.33 18.69
C VAL A 12 -12.19 3.53 19.95
N THR A 13 -12.00 4.78 20.38
CA THR A 13 -11.26 5.11 21.60
C THR A 13 -12.09 4.90 22.87
N ASP A 14 -13.28 5.50 22.93
CA ASP A 14 -14.07 5.59 24.16
C ASP A 14 -14.94 4.34 24.37
N ASP A 15 -15.52 3.76 23.31
CA ASP A 15 -16.44 2.61 23.40
C ASP A 15 -15.74 1.27 23.18
N LEU A 16 -14.80 1.17 22.22
CA LEU A 16 -14.08 -0.07 21.94
C LEU A 16 -12.79 -0.22 22.76
N GLY A 17 -12.22 0.89 23.25
CA GLY A 17 -11.01 0.87 24.08
C GLY A 17 -9.79 0.29 23.37
N VAL A 18 -9.57 0.71 22.10
CA VAL A 18 -8.42 0.23 21.31
C VAL A 18 -7.10 0.80 21.87
N ASP A 19 -6.03 -0.02 21.86
CA ASP A 19 -4.71 0.35 22.37
C ASP A 19 -3.94 1.32 21.45
N GLY A 20 -4.36 1.45 20.18
CA GLY A 20 -3.73 2.36 19.23
C GLY A 20 -4.48 2.43 17.91
N ILE A 21 -4.32 3.55 17.23
CA ILE A 21 -5.00 3.88 15.97
C ILE A 21 -3.98 4.13 14.88
N THR A 22 -4.10 3.40 13.77
CA THR A 22 -3.37 3.70 12.54
C THR A 22 -4.28 4.44 11.58
N ILE A 23 -3.85 5.59 11.09
CA ILE A 23 -4.60 6.42 10.15
C ILE A 23 -3.78 6.70 8.89
N SER A 24 -4.40 6.55 7.73
CA SER A 24 -3.76 6.82 6.44
C SER A 24 -4.82 7.25 5.42
N PRO A 25 -4.53 8.18 4.52
CA PRO A 25 -5.40 8.43 3.40
C PRO A 25 -5.47 7.20 2.48
N GLY A 26 -6.65 6.94 1.93
CA GLY A 26 -6.83 5.86 0.96
C GLY A 26 -6.07 6.16 -0.33
N PHE A 27 -5.49 5.13 -0.91
CA PHE A 27 -4.87 5.19 -2.23
C PHE A 27 -5.92 4.84 -3.31
N ALA A 28 -5.90 5.58 -4.42
CA ALA A 28 -6.80 5.34 -5.54
C ALA A 28 -6.36 4.11 -6.34
N TYR A 29 -6.76 2.93 -5.88
CA TYR A 29 -6.49 1.67 -6.59
C TYR A 29 -7.22 1.67 -7.94
N GLU A 30 -6.53 1.31 -9.01
CA GLU A 30 -7.09 1.29 -10.38
C GLU A 30 -8.36 0.44 -10.50
N ARG A 31 -8.49 -0.61 -9.69
CA ARG A 31 -9.66 -1.51 -9.68
C ARG A 31 -10.77 -1.12 -8.74
N ALA A 32 -10.60 -0.06 -7.96
CA ALA A 32 -11.69 0.42 -7.14
C ALA A 32 -12.80 0.97 -8.06
N PRO A 33 -14.05 0.49 -7.95
CA PRO A 33 -15.14 0.95 -8.80
C PRO A 33 -15.47 2.43 -8.57
N ASP A 34 -15.16 2.93 -7.39
CA ASP A 34 -15.40 4.28 -6.95
C ASP A 34 -14.09 5.07 -6.94
N GLN A 35 -13.85 5.85 -7.99
CA GLN A 35 -12.67 6.70 -8.11
C GLN A 35 -12.93 8.13 -7.60
N GLU A 36 -14.17 8.55 -7.53
CA GLU A 36 -14.56 9.92 -7.19
C GLU A 36 -14.33 10.28 -5.73
N HIS A 37 -14.37 9.28 -4.84
CA HIS A 37 -14.23 9.46 -3.39
C HIS A 37 -12.80 9.38 -2.87
N PHE A 38 -11.81 9.10 -3.73
CA PHE A 38 -10.41 9.20 -3.34
C PHE A 38 -9.97 10.67 -3.26
N ILE A 39 -9.37 11.03 -2.14
CA ILE A 39 -9.03 12.41 -1.85
C ILE A 39 -7.69 12.75 -2.50
N LYS A 40 -7.67 13.86 -3.26
CA LYS A 40 -6.42 14.42 -3.78
C LYS A 40 -5.54 14.93 -2.65
N ARG A 41 -4.23 14.97 -2.86
CA ARG A 41 -3.20 15.35 -1.88
C ARG A 41 -3.51 16.67 -1.16
N SER A 42 -3.90 17.71 -1.90
CA SER A 42 -4.25 19.01 -1.31
C SER A 42 -5.45 18.93 -0.38
N ASN A 43 -6.50 18.20 -0.77
CA ASN A 43 -7.69 17.99 0.04
C ASN A 43 -7.39 17.12 1.27
N THR A 44 -6.49 16.14 1.13
CA THR A 44 -6.01 15.30 2.24
C THR A 44 -5.41 16.16 3.34
N LYS A 45 -4.51 17.09 3.00
CA LYS A 45 -3.88 17.99 3.96
C LYS A 45 -4.89 18.84 4.72
N ASN A 46 -5.84 19.44 3.99
CA ASN A 46 -6.91 20.21 4.60
C ASN A 46 -7.80 19.37 5.53
N PHE A 47 -8.17 18.17 5.06
CA PHE A 47 -8.95 17.24 5.86
C PHE A 47 -8.26 16.88 7.19
N PHE A 48 -6.97 16.54 7.16
CA PHE A 48 -6.24 16.21 8.38
C PHE A 48 -6.03 17.40 9.30
N ARG A 49 -5.81 18.61 8.75
CA ARG A 49 -5.82 19.84 9.57
C ARG A 49 -7.13 20.02 10.33
N ASP A 50 -8.25 19.84 9.65
CA ASP A 50 -9.57 20.00 10.29
C ASP A 50 -9.85 18.87 11.27
N LEU A 51 -9.43 17.64 10.96
CA LEU A 51 -9.54 16.50 11.88
C LEU A 51 -8.75 16.75 13.18
N PHE A 52 -7.53 17.25 13.07
CA PHE A 52 -6.65 17.49 14.23
C PHE A 52 -7.03 18.72 15.07
N LYS A 53 -7.90 19.59 14.58
CA LYS A 53 -8.54 20.65 15.38
C LYS A 53 -9.58 20.13 16.37
N ALA A 54 -9.99 18.87 16.27
CA ALA A 54 -10.99 18.31 17.16
C ALA A 54 -10.55 18.39 18.62
N LYS A 55 -11.45 18.81 19.51
CA LYS A 55 -11.19 18.92 20.96
C LYS A 55 -10.74 17.58 21.58
N THR A 56 -11.16 16.48 20.98
CA THR A 56 -10.85 15.10 21.39
C THR A 56 -9.54 14.58 20.83
N PHE A 57 -8.84 15.30 19.96
CA PHE A 57 -7.60 14.86 19.31
C PHE A 57 -6.59 14.24 20.30
N LYS A 58 -6.40 14.88 21.45
CA LYS A 58 -5.44 14.40 22.47
C LYS A 58 -5.84 13.08 23.16
N LYS A 59 -7.06 12.62 22.97
CA LYS A 59 -7.52 11.33 23.47
C LYS A 59 -7.20 10.17 22.52
N TRP A 60 -6.97 10.48 21.23
CA TRP A 60 -6.72 9.47 20.22
C TRP A 60 -5.26 9.05 20.27
N ASP A 61 -5.01 7.80 20.60
CA ASP A 61 -3.66 7.24 20.63
C ASP A 61 -3.27 6.75 19.23
N PHE A 62 -2.57 7.62 18.49
CA PHE A 62 -2.07 7.27 17.17
C PHE A 62 -0.74 6.52 17.26
N SER A 63 -0.67 5.34 16.64
CA SER A 63 0.55 4.53 16.55
C SER A 63 1.61 5.12 15.61
N HIS A 64 1.29 6.21 14.93
CA HIS A 64 2.20 6.93 14.04
C HIS A 64 3.12 7.90 14.78
N SER A 65 4.29 8.18 14.18
CA SER A 65 5.11 9.29 14.64
C SER A 65 4.36 10.62 14.53
N GLY A 66 4.55 11.51 15.50
CA GLY A 66 3.96 12.86 15.45
C GLY A 66 4.31 13.61 14.16
N LEU A 67 5.53 13.41 13.63
CA LEU A 67 5.96 14.02 12.38
C LEU A 67 5.23 13.46 11.15
N TYR A 68 4.77 12.21 11.17
CA TYR A 68 3.92 11.71 10.10
C TYR A 68 2.52 12.32 10.16
N LEU A 69 1.94 12.47 11.34
CA LEU A 69 0.66 13.18 11.49
C LEU A 69 0.80 14.65 11.04
N ASP A 70 1.91 15.29 11.37
CA ASP A 70 2.22 16.65 10.94
C ASP A 70 2.43 16.75 9.40
N PHE A 71 2.97 15.70 8.76
CA PHE A 71 3.02 15.56 7.31
C PHE A 71 1.61 15.42 6.70
N LEU A 72 0.73 14.63 7.29
CA LEU A 72 -0.66 14.52 6.84
C LEU A 72 -1.38 15.88 6.90
N ALA A 73 -1.08 16.71 7.91
CA ALA A 73 -1.58 18.09 8.02
C ALA A 73 -0.86 19.08 7.08
N GLY A 74 0.04 18.61 6.23
CA GLY A 74 0.73 19.44 5.22
C GLY A 74 1.86 20.31 5.76
N ASN A 75 2.35 20.11 6.97
CA ASN A 75 3.41 20.92 7.56
C ASN A 75 4.82 20.42 7.23
N GLN A 76 4.92 19.19 6.73
CA GLN A 76 6.19 18.57 6.34
C GLN A 76 6.17 18.22 4.86
N SER A 77 7.34 18.15 4.25
CA SER A 77 7.54 17.63 2.89
C SER A 77 8.52 16.47 2.97
N TYR A 78 8.05 15.26 2.63
CA TYR A 78 8.84 14.04 2.66
C TYR A 78 8.90 13.37 1.29
N THR A 79 10.02 12.73 1.02
CA THR A 79 10.17 11.80 -0.11
C THR A 79 9.64 10.43 0.29
N CYS A 80 8.93 9.79 -0.62
CA CYS A 80 8.45 8.42 -0.43
C CYS A 80 9.62 7.43 -0.32
N THR A 81 9.53 6.50 0.63
CA THR A 81 10.52 5.42 0.84
C THR A 81 9.83 4.06 0.76
N PRO A 82 9.39 3.60 -0.44
CA PRO A 82 8.56 2.41 -0.58
C PRO A 82 9.26 1.13 -0.10
N TRP A 83 10.60 1.09 -0.11
CA TRP A 83 11.41 0.00 0.45
C TRP A 83 11.33 -0.12 1.99
N GLY A 84 10.78 0.88 2.68
CA GLY A 84 10.57 0.83 4.12
C GLY A 84 9.44 -0.11 4.55
N ASN A 85 8.57 -0.51 3.62
CA ASN A 85 7.50 -1.48 3.86
C ASN A 85 7.39 -2.49 2.71
N PRO A 86 8.40 -3.38 2.54
CA PRO A 86 8.42 -4.35 1.47
C PRO A 86 7.34 -5.40 1.66
N THR A 87 6.66 -5.76 0.60
CA THR A 87 5.54 -6.70 0.62
C THR A 87 5.83 -7.95 -0.20
N ARG A 88 5.54 -9.11 0.39
CA ARG A 88 5.61 -10.42 -0.27
C ARG A 88 4.26 -11.10 -0.28
N ASN A 89 3.89 -11.67 -1.42
CA ASN A 89 2.68 -12.49 -1.57
C ASN A 89 3.02 -13.82 -2.29
N ILE A 90 2.00 -14.54 -2.74
CA ILE A 90 2.16 -15.84 -3.44
C ILE A 90 2.95 -15.73 -4.75
N PHE A 91 3.02 -14.55 -5.34
CA PHE A 91 3.74 -14.30 -6.61
C PHE A 91 5.19 -13.86 -6.39
N GLY A 92 5.59 -13.57 -5.16
CA GLY A 92 6.91 -13.08 -4.81
C GLY A 92 6.91 -11.73 -4.12
N TRP A 93 8.05 -11.04 -4.16
CA TRP A 93 8.20 -9.69 -3.63
C TRP A 93 7.67 -8.68 -4.63
N GLN A 94 6.70 -7.89 -4.18
CA GLN A 94 5.99 -6.92 -5.01
C GLN A 94 6.77 -5.62 -5.16
N LYS A 95 6.86 -5.10 -6.37
CA LYS A 95 7.55 -3.84 -6.66
C LYS A 95 6.62 -2.82 -7.32
N PRO A 96 6.87 -1.52 -7.17
CA PRO A 96 7.84 -0.92 -6.22
C PRO A 96 7.30 -0.94 -4.78
N CYS A 97 5.99 -1.01 -4.60
CA CYS A 97 5.29 -1.05 -3.32
C CYS A 97 3.98 -1.83 -3.47
N TYR A 98 3.32 -2.12 -2.36
CA TYR A 98 2.08 -2.91 -2.38
C TYR A 98 0.89 -2.17 -3.01
N LEU A 99 0.96 -0.85 -3.11
CA LEU A 99 -0.11 -0.03 -3.71
C LEU A 99 -0.08 -0.09 -5.24
N LEU A 100 1.11 -0.04 -5.85
CA LEU A 100 1.25 -0.01 -7.32
C LEU A 100 1.27 -1.41 -7.93
N GLY A 101 2.00 -2.36 -7.34
CA GLY A 101 2.02 -3.75 -7.82
C GLY A 101 2.50 -3.92 -9.25
N GLU A 102 3.56 -3.23 -9.66
CA GLU A 102 4.08 -3.22 -11.03
C GLU A 102 5.01 -4.40 -11.38
N GLY A 103 4.92 -5.45 -10.64
CA GLY A 103 5.65 -6.67 -10.89
C GLY A 103 6.12 -7.36 -9.62
N TYR A 104 6.75 -8.51 -9.80
CA TYR A 104 7.21 -9.36 -8.71
C TYR A 104 8.60 -9.88 -9.00
N VAL A 105 9.37 -10.08 -7.94
CA VAL A 105 10.66 -10.74 -7.97
C VAL A 105 10.72 -11.84 -6.91
N ASP A 106 11.56 -12.82 -7.12
CA ASP A 106 11.62 -14.05 -6.31
C ASP A 106 12.36 -13.87 -4.97
N SER A 107 13.20 -12.83 -4.85
CA SER A 107 13.96 -12.59 -3.62
C SER A 107 13.95 -11.12 -3.21
N PHE A 108 14.12 -10.87 -1.90
CA PHE A 108 14.27 -9.52 -1.36
C PHE A 108 15.49 -8.79 -1.94
N LYS A 109 16.58 -9.53 -2.15
CA LYS A 109 17.79 -8.98 -2.78
C LYS A 109 17.47 -8.40 -4.15
N LYS A 110 16.77 -9.16 -5.01
CA LYS A 110 16.34 -8.68 -6.32
C LYS A 110 15.36 -7.51 -6.23
N LEU A 111 14.45 -7.51 -5.26
CA LEU A 111 13.59 -6.35 -5.02
C LEU A 111 14.41 -5.08 -4.85
N MET A 112 15.47 -5.14 -4.03
CA MET A 112 16.32 -3.98 -3.74
C MET A 112 17.22 -3.58 -4.91
N GLU A 113 17.75 -4.55 -5.66
CA GLU A 113 18.73 -4.33 -6.74
C GLU A 113 18.08 -4.02 -8.10
N GLU A 114 16.92 -4.62 -8.41
CA GLU A 114 16.29 -4.52 -9.73
C GLU A 114 15.19 -3.43 -9.79
N THR A 115 14.80 -2.84 -8.65
CA THR A 115 13.81 -1.77 -8.63
C THR A 115 14.51 -0.42 -8.74
N ASP A 116 14.17 0.34 -9.79
CA ASP A 116 14.63 1.71 -9.95
C ASP A 116 13.79 2.63 -9.05
N TRP A 117 14.22 2.76 -7.80
CA TRP A 117 13.48 3.47 -6.75
C TRP A 117 13.26 4.94 -7.06
N GLU A 118 14.19 5.59 -7.78
CA GLU A 118 14.15 7.01 -8.10
C GLU A 118 13.01 7.36 -9.08
N LYS A 119 12.51 6.37 -9.80
CA LYS A 119 11.36 6.55 -10.70
C LYS A 119 10.04 6.72 -9.98
N TYR A 120 9.96 6.41 -8.68
CA TYR A 120 8.72 6.37 -7.93
C TYR A 120 8.62 7.48 -6.90
N GLY A 121 7.41 7.71 -6.41
CA GLY A 121 7.11 8.75 -5.44
C GLY A 121 6.47 9.99 -6.07
N THR A 122 5.93 10.84 -5.22
CA THR A 122 5.28 12.10 -5.62
C THR A 122 6.29 13.00 -6.32
N GLY A 123 5.94 13.50 -7.48
CA GLY A 123 6.81 14.31 -8.34
C GLY A 123 7.63 13.52 -9.35
N ASN A 124 7.74 12.20 -9.20
CA ASN A 124 8.51 11.34 -10.11
C ASN A 124 7.59 10.43 -10.96
N TYR A 125 6.46 10.02 -10.40
CA TYR A 125 5.54 9.09 -11.05
C TYR A 125 4.10 9.55 -10.88
N GLU A 126 3.34 9.60 -11.97
CA GLU A 126 1.98 10.15 -12.00
C GLU A 126 1.05 9.44 -11.00
N LYS A 127 1.05 8.12 -10.95
CA LYS A 127 0.25 7.35 -9.99
C LYS A 127 0.57 7.62 -8.52
N CYS A 128 1.72 8.22 -8.22
CA CYS A 128 2.13 8.60 -6.88
C CYS A 128 1.72 10.03 -6.49
N SER A 129 1.16 10.82 -7.41
CA SER A 129 0.93 12.27 -7.25
C SER A 129 0.09 12.61 -6.02
N ASP A 130 -0.97 11.84 -5.78
CA ASP A 130 -1.88 12.04 -4.65
C ASP A 130 -1.55 11.15 -3.43
N CYS A 131 -0.55 10.29 -3.53
CA CYS A 131 -0.22 9.36 -2.46
C CYS A 131 0.39 10.07 -1.25
N MET A 132 -0.20 9.81 -0.08
CA MET A 132 0.32 10.19 1.24
C MET A 132 0.29 9.01 2.23
N ALA A 133 0.29 7.78 1.71
CA ALA A 133 0.11 6.58 2.51
C ALA A 133 1.31 6.33 3.45
N HIS A 134 0.99 5.83 4.65
CA HIS A 134 1.98 5.56 5.70
C HIS A 134 3.14 4.67 5.23
N CYS A 135 2.86 3.66 4.40
CA CYS A 135 3.85 2.71 3.90
C CYS A 135 5.05 3.36 3.18
N GLY A 136 4.85 4.53 2.58
CA GLY A 136 5.91 5.24 1.89
C GLY A 136 6.47 6.43 2.66
N TYR A 137 5.72 6.99 3.60
CA TYR A 137 6.08 8.25 4.25
C TYR A 137 6.37 8.12 5.74
N GLU A 138 5.86 7.10 6.44
CA GLU A 138 6.16 6.88 7.85
C GLU A 138 7.65 6.65 8.09
N ALA A 139 8.32 5.84 7.26
CA ALA A 139 9.74 5.61 7.38
C ALA A 139 10.58 6.90 7.21
N SER A 140 10.16 7.78 6.29
CA SER A 140 10.78 9.11 6.13
C SER A 140 10.55 10.00 7.36
N ALA A 141 9.33 9.98 7.91
CA ALA A 141 9.01 10.74 9.12
C ALA A 141 9.79 10.22 10.34
N VAL A 142 9.89 8.90 10.50
CA VAL A 142 10.71 8.28 11.57
C VAL A 142 12.20 8.65 11.42
N SER A 143 12.72 8.62 10.19
CA SER A 143 14.10 9.09 9.93
C SER A 143 14.29 10.56 10.34
N ASP A 144 13.29 11.41 10.12
CA ASP A 144 13.30 12.81 10.52
C ASP A 144 13.25 12.99 12.06
N VAL A 145 12.55 12.12 12.79
CA VAL A 145 12.57 12.11 14.26
C VAL A 145 14.01 12.00 14.78
N PHE A 146 14.81 11.08 14.22
CA PHE A 146 16.20 10.89 14.62
C PHE A 146 17.13 12.05 14.19
N LYS A 147 16.86 12.65 13.02
CA LYS A 147 17.67 13.78 12.52
C LYS A 147 17.34 15.09 13.23
N ASN A 148 16.10 15.29 13.62
CA ASN A 148 15.58 16.52 14.20
C ASN A 148 14.79 16.27 15.49
N PRO A 149 15.43 15.77 16.58
CA PRO A 149 14.71 15.34 17.79
C PRO A 149 13.95 16.47 18.46
N LEU A 150 14.45 17.71 18.46
CA LEU A 150 13.75 18.85 19.07
C LEU A 150 12.44 19.16 18.33
N LYS A 151 12.44 19.08 17.00
CA LYS A 151 11.23 19.22 16.19
C LYS A 151 10.22 18.12 16.53
N ALA A 152 10.68 16.88 16.62
CA ALA A 152 9.84 15.74 16.96
C ALA A 152 9.20 15.88 18.35
N ILE A 153 9.96 16.30 19.35
CA ILE A 153 9.47 16.57 20.72
C ILE A 153 8.45 17.70 20.69
N THR A 154 8.70 18.77 19.95
CA THR A 154 7.74 19.90 19.84
C THR A 154 6.41 19.44 19.29
N VAL A 155 6.41 18.63 18.23
CA VAL A 155 5.18 18.09 17.64
C VAL A 155 4.53 17.06 18.57
N ALA A 156 5.29 16.24 19.25
CA ALA A 156 4.74 15.27 20.22
C ALA A 156 4.01 15.96 21.41
N LEU A 157 4.53 17.07 21.89
CA LEU A 157 3.93 17.82 23.01
C LEU A 157 2.71 18.66 22.59
N ASN A 158 2.80 19.32 21.44
CA ASN A 158 1.79 20.28 20.99
C ASN A 158 0.75 19.70 20.02
N GLY A 159 1.04 18.54 19.43
CA GLY A 159 0.31 17.97 18.30
C GLY A 159 0.73 18.58 16.95
N PRO A 160 0.20 18.04 15.83
CA PRO A 160 0.40 18.59 14.50
C PRO A 160 -0.14 20.03 14.40
N LYS A 161 0.54 20.88 13.66
CA LYS A 161 0.09 22.26 13.43
C LYS A 161 -1.14 22.27 12.52
N THR A 162 -2.20 22.94 12.92
CA THR A 162 -3.50 22.93 12.22
C THR A 162 -3.82 24.23 11.48
N ASP A 163 -2.94 25.21 11.53
CA ASP A 163 -3.10 26.54 10.92
C ASP A 163 -1.79 27.05 10.31
N GLY A 164 -1.85 28.22 9.70
CA GLY A 164 -0.70 28.85 9.03
C GLY A 164 -0.32 28.22 7.69
N GLU A 165 0.82 28.60 7.17
CA GLU A 165 1.32 28.19 5.86
C GLU A 165 1.70 26.70 5.87
N MET A 166 1.35 25.99 4.78
CA MET A 166 1.75 24.61 4.54
C MET A 166 3.17 24.55 3.96
N ALA A 167 3.84 23.42 4.11
CA ALA A 167 5.08 23.14 3.43
C ALA A 167 4.89 23.24 1.90
N LYS A 168 5.94 23.68 1.22
CA LYS A 168 5.90 23.84 -0.25
C LYS A 168 5.47 22.55 -0.93
N GLU A 169 4.54 22.67 -1.87
CA GLU A 169 4.09 21.53 -2.68
C GLU A 169 5.22 21.00 -3.57
N ILE A 170 5.19 19.69 -3.80
CA ILE A 170 6.11 19.02 -4.71
C ILE A 170 5.69 19.37 -6.14
N ASP A 171 6.64 19.70 -6.98
CA ASP A 171 6.42 19.94 -8.40
C ASP A 171 6.07 18.64 -9.12
N LEU A 172 4.85 18.56 -9.64
CA LEU A 172 4.34 17.38 -10.36
C LEU A 172 4.60 17.45 -11.88
N SER A 173 5.11 18.58 -12.38
CA SER A 173 5.30 18.79 -13.85
C SER A 173 6.29 17.81 -14.47
N LYS A 174 7.16 17.21 -13.66
CA LYS A 174 8.18 16.23 -14.08
C LYS A 174 7.76 14.78 -13.85
N SER A 175 6.55 14.56 -13.34
CA SER A 175 6.06 13.22 -13.08
C SER A 175 5.97 12.42 -14.37
N ARG A 176 6.57 11.24 -14.36
CA ARG A 176 6.55 10.30 -15.48
C ARG A 176 5.19 9.63 -15.59
N ASP A 177 4.70 9.47 -16.80
CA ASP A 177 3.49 8.69 -17.07
C ASP A 177 3.68 7.21 -16.71
N PRO A 178 2.60 6.51 -16.35
CA PRO A 178 2.66 5.08 -16.05
C PRO A 178 3.06 4.26 -17.27
N ASP A 179 4.15 3.48 -17.15
CA ASP A 179 4.56 2.48 -18.16
C ASP A 179 3.77 1.17 -18.01
N PHE A 180 3.06 1.03 -16.91
CA PHE A 180 2.45 -0.19 -16.48
C PHE A 180 0.95 -0.01 -16.24
N VAL A 181 0.15 -0.84 -16.90
CA VAL A 181 -1.28 -0.96 -16.67
C VAL A 181 -1.52 -2.24 -15.89
N PHE A 182 -1.89 -2.12 -14.62
CA PHE A 182 -2.08 -3.24 -13.69
C PHE A 182 -2.97 -4.35 -14.26
N ASP A 183 -4.04 -3.98 -14.94
CA ASP A 183 -4.97 -4.94 -15.55
C ASP A 183 -4.33 -5.85 -16.58
N SER A 184 -3.44 -5.32 -17.43
CA SER A 184 -2.78 -6.13 -18.46
C SER A 184 -1.81 -7.14 -17.87
N HIS A 185 -1.13 -6.79 -16.79
CA HIS A 185 -0.19 -7.67 -16.09
C HIS A 185 -0.94 -8.79 -15.34
N VAL A 186 -1.94 -8.43 -14.56
CA VAL A 186 -2.77 -9.40 -13.84
C VAL A 186 -3.46 -10.34 -14.80
N GLN A 187 -4.01 -9.86 -15.90
CA GLN A 187 -4.62 -10.69 -16.93
C GLN A 187 -3.60 -11.67 -17.55
N LYS A 188 -2.38 -11.22 -17.84
CA LYS A 188 -1.30 -12.10 -18.32
C LYS A 188 -0.95 -13.17 -17.30
N MET A 189 -0.79 -12.79 -16.04
CA MET A 189 -0.50 -13.74 -14.95
C MET A 189 -1.62 -14.74 -14.75
N MET A 190 -2.88 -14.30 -14.69
CA MET A 190 -4.05 -15.17 -14.56
C MET A 190 -4.16 -16.15 -15.73
N LYS A 191 -3.88 -15.70 -16.94
CA LYS A 191 -3.83 -16.55 -18.13
C LYS A 191 -2.69 -17.60 -18.06
N GLN A 192 -1.53 -17.22 -17.52
CA GLN A 192 -0.43 -18.15 -17.32
C GLN A 192 -0.76 -19.23 -16.28
N ILE A 193 -1.32 -18.83 -15.13
CA ILE A 193 -1.76 -19.74 -14.06
C ILE A 193 -2.83 -20.71 -14.60
N HIS A 194 -3.84 -20.19 -15.31
CA HIS A 194 -4.89 -21.00 -15.92
C HIS A 194 -4.33 -22.03 -16.91
N ASN A 195 -3.39 -21.60 -17.75
CA ASN A 195 -2.73 -22.49 -18.72
C ASN A 195 -1.87 -23.57 -18.04
N GLN A 196 -1.19 -23.25 -16.93
CA GLN A 196 -0.43 -24.23 -16.15
C GLN A 196 -1.36 -25.25 -15.52
N LYS A 197 -2.43 -24.83 -14.86
CA LYS A 197 -3.43 -25.69 -14.25
C LYS A 197 -4.04 -26.65 -15.28
N ASN A 198 -4.43 -26.15 -16.44
CA ASN A 198 -4.98 -26.98 -17.52
C ASN A 198 -3.98 -28.03 -18.05
N LYS A 199 -2.66 -27.74 -18.03
CA LYS A 199 -1.64 -28.71 -18.39
C LYS A 199 -1.47 -29.80 -17.33
N GLU A 200 -1.55 -29.43 -16.05
CA GLU A 200 -1.47 -30.37 -14.93
C GLU A 200 -2.69 -31.28 -14.89
N ASP A 201 -3.90 -30.74 -15.05
CA ASP A 201 -5.14 -31.52 -15.11
C ASP A 201 -5.11 -32.53 -16.26
N LYS A 202 -4.69 -32.14 -17.46
CA LYS A 202 -4.53 -33.03 -18.61
C LYS A 202 -3.50 -34.15 -18.36
N LYS A 203 -2.42 -33.83 -17.63
CA LYS A 203 -1.39 -34.80 -17.28
C LYS A 203 -1.92 -35.82 -16.25
N GLN A 204 -2.70 -35.35 -15.28
CA GLN A 204 -3.35 -36.22 -14.29
C GLN A 204 -4.39 -37.16 -14.94
N ASP A 205 -5.23 -36.64 -15.84
CA ASP A 205 -6.23 -37.45 -16.55
C ASP A 205 -5.57 -38.51 -17.44
N LYS A 206 -4.49 -38.15 -18.12
CA LYS A 206 -3.71 -39.13 -18.90
C LYS A 206 -3.13 -40.23 -18.02
N ASN A 207 -2.58 -39.91 -16.85
CA ASN A 207 -2.06 -40.90 -15.91
C ASN A 207 -3.18 -41.79 -15.34
N ARG A 208 -4.35 -41.22 -15.03
CA ARG A 208 -5.53 -42.00 -14.57
C ARG A 208 -6.00 -42.98 -15.64
N ASN A 209 -6.04 -42.58 -16.90
CA ASN A 209 -6.46 -43.45 -18.00
C ASN A 209 -5.45 -44.59 -18.25
N ILE A 210 -4.15 -44.30 -18.14
CA ILE A 210 -3.11 -45.34 -18.22
C ILE A 210 -3.25 -46.37 -17.07
N SER A 211 -3.48 -45.88 -15.84
CA SER A 211 -3.67 -46.78 -14.67
C SER A 211 -4.91 -47.64 -14.79
N ARG A 212 -6.00 -47.12 -15.39
CA ARG A 212 -7.25 -47.89 -15.65
C ARG A 212 -7.02 -48.96 -16.72
N SER A 213 -6.35 -48.64 -17.82
CA SER A 213 -6.02 -49.63 -18.88
C SER A 213 -5.13 -50.75 -18.36
N HIS A 214 -4.19 -50.49 -17.49
CA HIS A 214 -3.37 -51.52 -16.85
C HIS A 214 -4.17 -52.41 -15.87
N ALA A 215 -5.14 -51.85 -15.17
CA ALA A 215 -6.03 -52.61 -14.27
C ALA A 215 -6.97 -53.54 -15.01
N GLU A 216 -7.48 -53.12 -16.19
CA GLU A 216 -8.34 -53.94 -17.04
C GLU A 216 -7.58 -55.11 -17.69
N VAL A 217 -6.35 -54.91 -18.13
CA VAL A 217 -5.49 -55.97 -18.71
C VAL A 217 -5.09 -56.99 -17.66
N GLY A 218 -4.89 -56.57 -16.39
CA GLY A 218 -4.54 -57.47 -15.28
C GLY A 218 -5.66 -58.42 -14.86
N ASN A 219 -6.94 -58.04 -15.08
CA ASN A 219 -8.10 -58.86 -14.73
C ASN A 219 -8.47 -59.94 -15.79
N ILE A 220 -7.89 -59.91 -17.00
CA ILE A 220 -8.14 -60.91 -18.07
C ILE A 220 -7.19 -62.13 -17.92
N SER A 221 -6.13 -62.06 -17.16
CA SER A 221 -5.16 -63.14 -17.00
C SER A 221 -5.42 -64.10 -15.85
N VAL A 222 -6.49 -63.97 -15.07
CA VAL A 222 -6.84 -64.81 -13.91
C VAL A 222 -8.07 -65.72 -14.17
N ALA A 223 -8.59 -65.74 -15.38
CA ALA A 223 -9.75 -66.58 -15.76
C ALA A 223 -9.35 -67.61 -16.82
N GLN A 224 -8.34 -68.44 -16.52
CA GLN A 224 -8.04 -69.72 -17.20
C GLN A 224 -7.62 -70.75 -16.18
#